data_5898f23afe517bd3bd0b448b4274f030
#
_entry.id   5898f23afe517bd3bd0b448b4274f030
#
_cell.length_a   1.000
_cell.length_b   1.000
_cell.length_c   1.000
_cell.angle_alpha   90.00
_cell.angle_beta   90.00
_cell.angle_gamma   90.00
#
_symmetry.space_group_name_H-M   'P 1'
#
loop_
_entity.id
_entity.type
_entity.pdbx_description
1 polymer ?
#
loop_
_entity_poly.entity_id
_entity_poly.type
_entity_poly.pdbx_seq_one_letter_code
_entity_poly.pdbx_strand_id
1 'polypeptide(L)'
;MNEDQNPSGVTAHRALSSVASAMFVLVGFWALPCWARPMSIVGSFPMINQIMTGTATSFAIRFDGPIDHAGSHLTLVTPRGTRSLHARLDSQPNTLFSAVGSLPSGSYELRWEARAMDGEVSKGTIPFKVSAK
;
A
#
# COMPACT_ATOMS: atom_id res chain seq x y z
N MET A 1 -22.93 -30.68 -94.07
CA MET A 1 -21.52 -31.03 -93.99
C MET A 1 -20.82 -30.03 -93.11
N ASN A 2 -20.56 -30.57 -92.03
CA ASN A 2 -19.34 -30.28 -91.25
C ASN A 2 -19.31 -28.93 -90.55
N GLU A 3 -19.47 -29.13 -89.36
CA GLU A 3 -18.30 -29.30 -88.51
C GLU A 3 -17.78 -27.96 -88.13
N ASP A 4 -17.61 -27.68 -87.12
CA ASP A 4 -17.03 -28.40 -86.07
C ASP A 4 -16.38 -27.45 -85.12
N GLN A 5 -16.24 -27.97 -84.00
CA GLN A 5 -15.14 -27.72 -83.14
C GLN A 5 -15.19 -26.48 -82.27
N ASN A 6 -15.84 -26.76 -81.24
CA ASN A 6 -15.40 -26.23 -79.98
C ASN A 6 -14.02 -26.76 -79.60
N PRO A 7 -13.11 -25.98 -79.10
CA PRO A 7 -12.35 -26.36 -77.99
C PRO A 7 -12.45 -25.35 -76.85
N SER A 8 -13.21 -25.67 -75.85
CA SER A 8 -12.78 -25.69 -74.47
C SER A 8 -11.50 -24.89 -74.16
N GLY A 9 -11.67 -23.65 -73.94
CA GLY A 9 -10.73 -22.87 -73.18
C GLY A 9 -11.04 -23.04 -71.69
N VAL A 10 -10.45 -24.04 -71.08
CA VAL A 10 -10.46 -24.14 -69.65
C VAL A 10 -9.56 -23.07 -69.10
N THR A 11 -10.11 -21.92 -68.80
CA THR A 11 -9.43 -20.91 -68.04
C THR A 11 -9.51 -21.31 -66.58
N ALA A 12 -8.45 -21.97 -66.16
CA ALA A 12 -8.24 -22.17 -64.75
C ALA A 12 -8.02 -20.79 -64.08
N HIS A 13 -9.05 -20.29 -63.49
CA HIS A 13 -8.89 -19.16 -62.59
C HIS A 13 -8.22 -19.67 -61.33
N ARG A 14 -6.92 -19.50 -61.33
CA ARG A 14 -6.16 -19.59 -60.09
C ARG A 14 -6.63 -18.41 -59.21
N ALA A 15 -7.49 -18.72 -58.29
CA ALA A 15 -7.78 -17.85 -57.18
C ALA A 15 -6.48 -17.75 -56.36
N LEU A 16 -5.79 -16.65 -56.55
CA LEU A 16 -4.75 -16.21 -55.63
C LEU A 16 -5.45 -15.76 -54.36
N SER A 17 -5.63 -16.67 -53.44
CA SER A 17 -5.99 -16.36 -52.08
C SER A 17 -4.80 -15.57 -51.49
N SER A 18 -4.96 -14.27 -51.51
CA SER A 18 -4.15 -13.38 -50.70
C SER A 18 -4.42 -13.69 -49.25
N VAL A 19 -3.56 -14.51 -48.68
CA VAL A 19 -3.51 -14.66 -47.21
C VAL A 19 -2.93 -13.35 -46.73
N ALA A 20 -3.81 -12.42 -46.43
CA ALA A 20 -3.48 -11.27 -45.64
C ALA A 20 -3.13 -11.79 -44.25
N SER A 21 -1.84 -12.00 -44.05
CA SER A 21 -1.26 -12.27 -42.74
C SER A 21 -1.46 -11.01 -41.89
N ALA A 22 -2.58 -10.97 -41.18
CA ALA A 22 -2.77 -10.00 -40.13
C ALA A 22 -1.79 -10.35 -39.02
N MET A 23 -0.65 -9.72 -39.08
CA MET A 23 0.35 -9.74 -38.02
C MET A 23 -0.24 -8.96 -36.83
N PHE A 24 -0.95 -9.66 -35.99
CA PHE A 24 -1.41 -9.15 -34.69
C PHE A 24 -0.15 -8.96 -33.85
N VAL A 25 0.37 -7.74 -33.86
CA VAL A 25 1.38 -7.31 -32.88
C VAL A 25 0.64 -7.24 -31.55
N LEU A 26 0.70 -8.33 -30.81
CA LEU A 26 0.37 -8.36 -29.40
C LEU A 26 1.42 -7.49 -28.69
N VAL A 27 1.14 -6.18 -28.60
CA VAL A 27 1.82 -5.31 -27.66
C VAL A 27 1.40 -5.81 -26.28
N GLY A 28 2.17 -6.75 -25.77
CA GLY A 28 2.06 -7.18 -24.40
C GLY A 28 2.32 -5.97 -23.51
N PHE A 29 1.26 -5.39 -23.00
CA PHE A 29 1.31 -4.41 -21.94
C PHE A 29 1.83 -5.17 -20.71
N TRP A 30 3.14 -5.19 -20.56
CA TRP A 30 3.77 -5.67 -19.34
C TRP A 30 3.44 -4.65 -18.27
N ALA A 31 2.30 -4.84 -17.63
CA ALA A 31 2.00 -4.16 -16.39
C ALA A 31 3.09 -4.60 -15.40
N LEU A 32 4.11 -3.77 -15.25
CA LEU A 32 5.08 -3.95 -14.18
C LEU A 32 4.28 -3.97 -12.89
N PRO A 33 4.38 -5.03 -12.09
CA PRO A 33 3.75 -5.02 -10.78
C PRO A 33 4.36 -3.84 -10.03
N CYS A 34 3.58 -2.82 -9.80
CA CYS A 34 3.91 -1.76 -8.87
C CYS A 34 3.92 -2.42 -7.49
N TRP A 35 5.07 -2.86 -7.06
CA TRP A 35 5.24 -3.43 -5.73
C TRP A 35 5.19 -2.25 -4.77
N ALA A 36 3.99 -1.98 -4.27
CA ALA A 36 3.81 -1.07 -3.16
C ALA A 36 4.66 -1.61 -2.00
N ARG A 37 5.70 -0.89 -1.64
CA ARG A 37 6.53 -1.28 -0.50
C ARG A 37 5.78 -0.94 0.77
N PRO A 38 5.59 -1.90 1.68
CA PRO A 38 5.04 -1.59 2.98
C PRO A 38 5.92 -0.54 3.65
N MET A 39 5.27 0.43 4.28
CA MET A 39 5.95 1.51 4.97
C MET A 39 6.64 0.98 6.21
N SER A 40 7.88 1.37 6.43
CA SER A 40 8.69 0.93 7.56
C SER A 40 8.84 2.03 8.59
N ILE A 41 8.84 1.64 9.86
CA ILE A 41 9.16 2.55 10.96
C ILE A 41 10.66 2.78 10.98
N VAL A 42 11.07 4.05 10.92
CA VAL A 42 12.47 4.47 11.10
C VAL A 42 12.76 5.00 12.48
N GLY A 43 11.74 5.24 13.29
CA GLY A 43 11.87 5.64 14.67
C GLY A 43 10.51 5.72 15.36
N SER A 44 10.46 5.42 16.63
CA SER A 44 9.26 5.54 17.44
C SER A 44 9.57 5.99 18.87
N PHE A 45 8.61 6.69 19.45
CA PHE A 45 8.56 6.97 20.87
C PHE A 45 7.14 6.67 21.37
N PRO A 46 6.93 5.73 22.29
CA PRO A 46 7.96 4.87 22.89
C PRO A 46 8.62 3.91 21.90
N MET A 47 9.81 3.42 22.24
CA MET A 47 10.42 2.30 21.52
C MET A 47 9.77 0.99 21.94
N ILE A 48 9.94 -0.04 21.12
CA ILE A 48 9.47 -1.39 21.45
C ILE A 48 10.06 -1.85 22.79
N ASN A 49 9.19 -2.29 23.70
CA ASN A 49 9.54 -2.75 25.05
C ASN A 49 10.18 -1.68 25.96
N GLN A 50 10.05 -0.40 25.61
CA GLN A 50 10.54 0.69 26.46
C GLN A 50 9.78 0.71 27.79
N ILE A 51 10.52 0.99 28.87
CA ILE A 51 9.95 1.34 30.17
C ILE A 51 9.98 2.86 30.27
N MET A 52 8.82 3.47 30.36
CA MET A 52 8.66 4.90 30.51
C MET A 52 8.43 5.24 31.98
N THR A 53 9.02 6.34 32.41
CA THR A 53 8.77 6.94 33.73
C THR A 53 8.25 8.34 33.54
N GLY A 54 7.26 8.74 34.31
CA GLY A 54 6.78 10.11 34.28
C GLY A 54 5.31 10.27 33.88
N THR A 55 4.89 11.53 33.92
CA THR A 55 3.48 11.90 33.87
C THR A 55 3.01 12.43 32.54
N ALA A 56 3.87 13.00 31.75
CA ALA A 56 3.47 13.56 30.45
C ALA A 56 4.00 12.68 29.32
N THR A 57 3.13 12.28 28.46
CA THR A 57 3.46 11.35 27.41
C THR A 57 2.95 11.88 26.08
N SER A 58 3.81 11.86 25.11
CA SER A 58 3.45 12.01 23.71
C SER A 58 3.96 10.80 22.95
N PHE A 59 3.27 10.43 21.91
CA PHE A 59 3.68 9.34 21.02
C PHE A 59 4.07 9.91 19.68
N ALA A 60 5.14 9.38 19.12
CA ALA A 60 5.60 9.74 17.79
C ALA A 60 6.08 8.49 17.06
N ILE A 61 5.62 8.29 15.85
CA ILE A 61 6.09 7.22 14.99
C ILE A 61 6.51 7.85 13.68
N ARG A 62 7.77 7.70 13.33
CA ARG A 62 8.33 8.20 12.09
C ARG A 62 8.52 7.06 11.10
N PHE A 63 8.08 7.29 9.88
CA PHE A 63 8.12 6.35 8.77
C PHE A 63 9.18 6.74 7.74
N ASP A 64 9.52 5.80 6.88
CA ASP A 64 10.49 5.98 5.78
C ASP A 64 9.93 6.76 4.59
N GLY A 65 8.66 7.13 4.61
CA GLY A 65 8.01 7.93 3.58
C GLY A 65 6.85 8.77 4.10
N PRO A 66 6.33 9.68 3.28
CA PRO A 66 5.21 10.54 3.67
C PRO A 66 3.92 9.72 3.83
N ILE A 67 3.10 10.16 4.78
CA ILE A 67 1.84 9.50 5.14
C ILE A 67 0.63 10.42 4.90
N ASP A 68 -0.50 9.81 4.62
CA ASP A 68 -1.80 10.47 4.69
C ASP A 68 -2.26 10.49 6.16
N HIS A 69 -2.10 11.64 6.81
CA HIS A 69 -2.47 11.79 8.21
C HIS A 69 -3.96 11.60 8.48
N ALA A 70 -4.81 11.99 7.53
CA ALA A 70 -6.26 11.83 7.67
C ALA A 70 -6.70 10.36 7.60
N GLY A 71 -5.97 9.57 6.81
CA GLY A 71 -6.21 8.14 6.67
C GLY A 71 -5.39 7.26 7.60
N SER A 72 -4.63 7.85 8.53
CA SER A 72 -3.76 7.13 9.46
C SER A 72 -4.26 7.24 10.90
N HIS A 73 -4.10 6.19 11.68
CA HIS A 73 -4.70 6.09 13.01
C HIS A 73 -3.71 5.56 14.05
N LEU A 74 -3.86 6.06 15.27
CA LEU A 74 -3.20 5.57 16.47
C LEU A 74 -4.23 5.08 17.47
N THR A 75 -3.95 3.96 18.11
CA THR A 75 -4.83 3.37 19.13
C THR A 75 -3.99 2.90 20.30
N LEU A 76 -4.34 3.34 21.49
CA LEU A 76 -3.69 2.91 22.71
C LEU A 76 -4.51 1.78 23.35
N VAL A 77 -3.87 0.63 23.51
CA VAL A 77 -4.41 -0.48 24.31
C VAL A 77 -3.90 -0.34 25.72
N THR A 78 -4.82 -0.25 26.65
CA THR A 78 -4.56 -0.10 28.08
C THR A 78 -5.04 -1.34 28.83
N PRO A 79 -4.63 -1.57 30.09
CA PRO A 79 -5.17 -2.66 30.90
C PRO A 79 -6.70 -2.60 31.12
N ARG A 80 -7.30 -1.43 30.88
CA ARG A 80 -8.76 -1.20 31.07
C ARG A 80 -9.55 -1.19 29.77
N GLY A 81 -8.90 -1.27 28.63
CA GLY A 81 -9.55 -1.23 27.33
C GLY A 81 -8.74 -0.48 26.28
N THR A 82 -9.38 -0.17 25.19
CA THR A 82 -8.75 0.43 24.01
C THR A 82 -9.24 1.87 23.84
N ARG A 83 -8.33 2.78 23.55
CA ARG A 83 -8.61 4.20 23.31
C ARG A 83 -8.02 4.66 21.98
N SER A 84 -8.85 5.20 21.12
CA SER A 84 -8.39 5.88 19.92
C SER A 84 -7.69 7.19 20.28
N LEU A 85 -6.57 7.45 19.64
CA LEU A 85 -5.79 8.67 19.84
C LEU A 85 -5.95 9.58 18.62
N HIS A 86 -6.07 10.87 18.89
CA HIS A 86 -6.08 11.88 17.83
C HIS A 86 -4.65 12.14 17.36
N ALA A 87 -4.32 11.69 16.15
CA ALA A 87 -3.09 12.06 15.52
C ALA A 87 -3.16 13.53 15.06
N ARG A 88 -2.10 14.29 15.29
CA ARG A 88 -2.00 15.67 14.82
C ARG A 88 -1.76 15.71 13.33
N LEU A 89 -2.58 16.49 12.63
CA LEU A 89 -2.49 16.65 11.18
C LEU A 89 -1.37 17.60 10.74
N ASP A 90 -0.87 18.41 11.67
CA ASP A 90 0.19 19.38 11.46
C ASP A 90 1.59 18.86 11.81
N SER A 91 1.71 17.55 12.04
CA SER A 91 2.99 16.91 12.27
C SER A 91 3.82 16.82 10.98
N GLN A 92 5.09 16.40 11.12
CA GLN A 92 5.95 16.21 9.94
C GLN A 92 5.31 15.23 8.94
N PRO A 93 5.55 15.39 7.64
CA PRO A 93 4.88 14.60 6.60
C PRO A 93 4.98 13.08 6.75
N ASN A 94 6.00 12.61 7.44
CA ASN A 94 6.27 11.19 7.66
C ASN A 94 6.10 10.75 9.12
N THR A 95 5.40 11.54 9.95
CA THR A 95 5.32 11.27 11.39
C THR A 95 3.88 11.29 11.87
N LEU A 96 3.45 10.23 12.55
CA LEU A 96 2.25 10.24 13.37
C LEU A 96 2.60 10.71 14.78
N PHE A 97 1.97 11.77 15.22
CA PHE A 97 2.17 12.34 16.55
C PHE A 97 0.84 12.45 17.30
N SER A 98 0.85 12.09 18.58
CA SER A 98 -0.29 12.29 19.46
C SER A 98 0.16 12.63 20.89
N ALA A 99 -0.44 13.63 21.47
CA ALA A 99 -0.28 13.93 22.89
C ALA A 99 -1.31 13.15 23.71
N VAL A 100 -0.87 12.43 24.73
CA VAL A 100 -1.74 11.49 25.48
C VAL A 100 -1.93 11.91 26.93
N GLY A 101 -1.06 12.73 27.46
CA GLY A 101 -1.04 13.06 28.88
C GLY A 101 -0.43 11.97 29.75
N SER A 102 -0.68 12.04 31.05
CA SER A 102 -0.12 11.04 31.97
C SER A 102 -0.83 9.70 31.87
N LEU A 103 -0.04 8.65 31.92
CA LEU A 103 -0.52 7.27 31.94
C LEU A 103 -0.21 6.64 33.31
N PRO A 104 -1.18 5.92 33.91
CA PRO A 104 -0.90 5.09 35.09
C PRO A 104 0.16 4.03 34.81
N SER A 105 0.84 3.55 35.84
CA SER A 105 1.74 2.41 35.72
C SER A 105 1.00 1.18 35.19
N GLY A 106 1.64 0.46 34.29
CA GLY A 106 1.05 -0.71 33.65
C GLY A 106 1.71 -1.08 32.33
N SER A 107 1.16 -2.10 31.71
CA SER A 107 1.57 -2.53 30.37
C SER A 107 0.60 -1.99 29.32
N TYR A 108 1.16 -1.49 28.23
CA TYR A 108 0.43 -0.82 27.15
C TYR A 108 0.90 -1.33 25.80
N GLU A 109 0.04 -1.16 24.80
CA GLU A 109 0.39 -1.34 23.40
C GLU A 109 -0.06 -0.12 22.59
N LEU A 110 0.84 0.44 21.81
CA LEU A 110 0.49 1.45 20.83
C LEU A 110 0.29 0.76 19.49
N ARG A 111 -0.93 0.67 19.04
CA ARG A 111 -1.29 0.16 17.71
C ARG A 111 -1.33 1.32 16.74
N TRP A 112 -0.74 1.12 15.58
CA TRP A 112 -0.72 2.12 14.55
C TRP A 112 -1.18 1.53 13.21
N GLU A 113 -1.83 2.36 12.46
CA GLU A 113 -2.19 2.11 11.08
C GLU A 113 -1.81 3.35 10.28
N ALA A 114 -0.87 3.20 9.37
CA ALA A 114 -0.38 4.29 8.55
C ALA A 114 -0.73 4.04 7.09
N ARG A 115 -1.35 5.03 6.48
CA ARG A 115 -1.64 5.04 5.05
C ARG A 115 -0.58 5.87 4.34
N ALA A 116 0.09 5.28 3.37
CA ALA A 116 1.00 6.00 2.49
C ALA A 116 0.23 6.90 1.50
N MET A 117 0.92 7.85 0.89
CA MET A 117 0.29 8.76 -0.09
C MET A 117 -0.22 8.04 -1.35
N ASP A 118 0.30 6.85 -1.64
CA ASP A 118 -0.17 5.98 -2.73
C ASP A 118 -1.38 5.10 -2.33
N GLY A 119 -1.82 5.18 -1.07
CA GLY A 119 -2.95 4.43 -0.53
C GLY A 119 -2.59 3.09 0.13
N GLU A 120 -1.33 2.66 0.08
CA GLU A 120 -0.87 1.46 0.79
C GLU A 120 -1.02 1.64 2.31
N VAL A 121 -1.53 0.62 2.98
CA VAL A 121 -1.75 0.64 4.42
C VAL A 121 -0.81 -0.33 5.11
N SER A 122 -0.03 0.19 6.04
CA SER A 122 0.83 -0.58 6.93
C SER A 122 0.33 -0.50 8.36
N LYS A 123 0.46 -1.59 9.11
CA LYS A 123 -0.02 -1.69 10.49
C LYS A 123 1.03 -2.33 11.37
N GLY A 124 1.00 -1.99 12.65
CA GLY A 124 1.86 -2.63 13.62
C GLY A 124 1.50 -2.28 15.06
N THR A 125 2.29 -2.82 15.97
CA THR A 125 2.10 -2.67 17.41
C THR A 125 3.42 -2.41 18.08
N ILE A 126 3.45 -1.45 19.00
CA ILE A 126 4.61 -1.11 19.83
C ILE A 126 4.22 -1.36 21.29
N PRO A 127 4.63 -2.48 21.87
CA PRO A 127 4.43 -2.73 23.29
C PRO A 127 5.41 -1.89 24.13
N PHE A 128 4.92 -1.35 25.23
CA PHE A 128 5.72 -0.58 26.18
C PHE A 128 5.14 -0.70 27.60
N LYS A 129 5.90 -0.25 28.58
CA LYS A 129 5.46 -0.22 29.98
C LYS A 129 5.62 1.18 30.54
N VAL A 130 4.74 1.51 31.48
CA VAL A 130 4.87 2.69 32.31
C VAL A 130 5.11 2.22 33.73
N SER A 131 6.22 2.66 34.33
CA SER A 131 6.52 2.38 35.73
C SER A 131 6.01 3.51 36.61
N ALA A 132 5.66 3.19 37.84
CA ALA A 132 5.45 4.18 38.89
C ALA A 132 6.76 4.95 39.15
N LYS A 133 6.62 6.21 39.52
CA LYS A 133 7.73 7.08 39.90
C LYS A 133 8.21 6.71 41.29
#